data_a9243f4d031288c5fc61426b82863ef7
#
_entry.id   a9243f4d031288c5fc61426b82863ef7
#
_cell.length_a   1.000
_cell.length_b   1.000
_cell.length_c   1.000
_cell.angle_alpha   90.00
_cell.angle_beta   90.00
_cell.angle_gamma   90.00
#
_symmetry.space_group_name_H-M   'P 1'
#
loop_
_entity.id
_entity.type
_entity.pdbx_description
1 polymer ?
#
loop_
_entity_poly.entity_id
_entity_poly.type
_entity_poly.pdbx_seq_one_letter_code
_entity_poly.pdbx_strand_id
1 'polypeptide(L)'
;MKQKISFILATLLLLFTIASCDNKSDNSPSKETESETETESEFKEEKETETQSNACEHSYSEWTVKREPSCEDGGEKERKCVLCGFIDVEYTRAIGHKLKEEKTVPKDCTSPAYTHMSCENCDFSYNTDFLEQEHSFKKTVKLPLATKSGYTENVCEKCGYSYISDTTQYSSICASPYGEQSTPLHKGLDLSNYNHSTDAQDNYLPIDFEAIKAQGYDFVILKIGSSHSGKSAVFDTDYEGAKAAGLEVGGYYYTYSKTHYGNSNDARDVINWIKGKQFEYPIYYDLEDSYLEGLGKDEYTKNITCFIETLQENGYYGALYTNHNWLYNFLDTEKILASFDIWIANWQSENHEWNELYNTPPLSMWQVTDSQQVDGLETNGGKADLNFCYKDYSAIMKKWGLNGFEKEEQELPEQN
;
A
#
# COMPACT_ATOMS: atom_id res chain seq x y z
N MET A 1 52.67 16.32 -25.66
CA MET A 1 53.16 16.47 -24.31
C MET A 1 52.10 15.88 -23.39
N LYS A 2 52.42 14.76 -22.75
CA LYS A 2 51.54 14.06 -21.82
C LYS A 2 51.72 14.63 -20.44
N GLN A 3 50.67 15.13 -19.78
CA GLN A 3 50.68 15.32 -18.33
C GLN A 3 49.74 14.31 -17.70
N LYS A 4 50.30 13.45 -16.88
CA LYS A 4 49.64 12.52 -15.98
C LYS A 4 49.26 13.26 -14.71
N ILE A 5 48.00 13.25 -14.32
CA ILE A 5 47.54 13.64 -12.99
C ILE A 5 47.21 12.37 -12.23
N SER A 6 47.95 12.18 -11.12
CA SER A 6 47.82 11.06 -10.22
C SER A 6 46.77 11.38 -9.19
N PHE A 7 45.71 10.54 -9.06
CA PHE A 7 44.76 10.61 -7.97
C PHE A 7 45.16 9.63 -6.87
N ILE A 8 45.39 10.19 -5.69
CA ILE A 8 45.65 9.44 -4.45
C ILE A 8 44.32 8.99 -3.89
N LEU A 9 44.17 7.66 -3.79
CA LEU A 9 43.03 6.97 -3.17
C LEU A 9 43.28 6.90 -1.66
N ALA A 10 42.51 7.61 -0.86
CA ALA A 10 42.51 7.48 0.59
C ALA A 10 41.40 6.47 0.99
N THR A 11 41.80 5.25 1.27
CA THR A 11 40.95 4.20 1.86
C THR A 11 40.81 4.42 3.35
N LEU A 12 39.63 4.74 3.82
CA LEU A 12 39.30 4.74 5.26
C LEU A 12 38.69 3.39 5.63
N LEU A 13 39.49 2.55 6.30
CA LEU A 13 39.05 1.27 6.87
C LEU A 13 38.37 1.55 8.21
N LEU A 14 37.04 1.33 8.30
CA LEU A 14 36.36 1.26 9.59
C LEU A 14 36.27 -0.21 10.03
N LEU A 15 37.06 -0.53 11.05
CA LEU A 15 36.99 -1.82 11.75
C LEU A 15 35.78 -1.83 12.70
N PHE A 16 34.80 -2.69 12.42
CA PHE A 16 33.81 -3.07 13.42
C PHE A 16 34.29 -4.29 14.17
N THR A 17 34.56 -4.12 15.46
CA THR A 17 34.83 -5.21 16.38
C THR A 17 33.56 -5.88 16.81
N ILE A 18 33.43 -7.17 16.48
CA ILE A 18 32.37 -8.04 17.00
C ILE A 18 32.75 -8.42 18.42
N ALA A 19 31.95 -8.04 19.40
CA ALA A 19 32.05 -8.56 20.76
C ALA A 19 31.10 -9.76 20.92
N SER A 20 31.69 -10.93 21.06
CA SER A 20 31.04 -12.17 21.46
C SER A 20 30.82 -12.11 22.97
N CYS A 21 29.61 -12.32 23.46
CA CYS A 21 29.34 -12.52 24.88
C CYS A 21 28.98 -13.98 25.12
N ASP A 22 29.89 -14.67 25.77
CA ASP A 22 29.68 -15.99 26.36
C ASP A 22 28.83 -15.95 27.62
N ASN A 23 27.93 -16.91 27.75
CA ASN A 23 27.15 -17.22 28.92
C ASN A 23 28.01 -17.67 30.10
N LYS A 24 27.75 -17.11 31.29
CA LYS A 24 27.86 -17.85 32.55
C LYS A 24 26.85 -17.35 33.59
N SER A 25 26.09 -18.29 34.09
CA SER A 25 25.16 -18.23 35.23
C SER A 25 25.86 -17.82 36.54
N ASP A 26 25.16 -17.03 37.38
CA ASP A 26 24.96 -17.39 38.79
C ASP A 26 23.99 -16.41 39.52
N ASN A 27 23.06 -17.05 40.21
CA ASN A 27 22.24 -16.76 41.41
C ASN A 27 22.17 -15.35 42.04
N SER A 28 20.93 -14.86 42.07
CA SER A 28 20.07 -14.32 43.18
C SER A 28 20.63 -13.49 44.36
N PRO A 29 19.76 -12.80 45.13
CA PRO A 29 18.76 -11.76 44.79
C PRO A 29 18.97 -10.47 45.60
N SER A 30 18.52 -9.33 45.13
CA SER A 30 18.18 -8.21 46.03
C SER A 30 17.11 -7.32 45.41
N LYS A 31 16.13 -7.02 46.23
CA LYS A 31 15.05 -6.07 46.02
C LYS A 31 15.62 -4.65 45.81
N GLU A 32 15.10 -3.97 44.79
CA GLU A 32 14.92 -2.53 44.89
C GLU A 32 13.71 -2.11 44.05
N THR A 33 12.86 -1.36 44.67
CA THR A 33 11.69 -0.67 44.18
C THR A 33 12.14 0.56 43.41
N GLU A 34 11.80 0.62 42.09
CA GLU A 34 11.80 1.91 41.40
C GLU A 34 10.45 2.15 40.76
N SER A 35 9.95 3.34 41.05
CA SER A 35 8.71 3.89 40.62
C SER A 35 8.76 4.26 39.12
N GLU A 36 7.87 3.70 38.32
CA GLU A 36 7.63 4.18 36.97
C GLU A 36 6.93 5.54 37.04
N THR A 37 7.61 6.56 36.63
CA THR A 37 7.05 7.87 36.32
C THR A 37 6.50 7.83 34.88
N GLU A 38 5.20 7.81 34.77
CA GLU A 38 4.50 8.08 33.53
C GLU A 38 4.83 9.50 33.06
N THR A 39 5.51 9.61 31.91
CA THR A 39 5.63 10.88 31.21
C THR A 39 4.45 11.05 30.27
N GLU A 40 3.43 11.75 30.74
CA GLU A 40 2.44 12.36 29.86
C GLU A 40 3.14 13.35 28.93
N SER A 41 3.15 13.06 27.65
CA SER A 41 3.51 14.03 26.63
C SER A 41 2.27 14.90 26.31
N GLU A 42 2.26 16.09 26.87
CA GLU A 42 1.30 17.13 26.48
C GLU A 42 1.51 17.49 25.00
N PHE A 43 0.54 17.15 24.18
CA PHE A 43 0.42 17.72 22.84
C PHE A 43 -0.05 19.17 22.96
N LYS A 44 0.82 20.11 22.68
CA LYS A 44 0.45 21.52 22.49
C LYS A 44 -0.21 21.68 21.13
N GLU A 45 -1.46 22.11 21.16
CA GLU A 45 -2.18 22.63 19.99
C GLU A 45 -1.46 23.89 19.48
N GLU A 46 -0.80 23.80 18.33
CA GLU A 46 -0.41 24.99 17.56
C GLU A 46 -1.60 25.44 16.70
N LYS A 47 -2.06 26.62 17.02
CA LYS A 47 -3.11 27.35 16.31
C LYS A 47 -2.50 27.96 15.06
N GLU A 48 -2.68 27.32 13.90
CA GLU A 48 -2.33 27.95 12.62
C GLU A 48 -3.39 28.98 12.20
N THR A 49 -2.89 30.12 11.79
CA THR A 49 -3.66 31.28 11.32
C THR A 49 -4.09 31.06 9.87
N GLU A 50 -5.41 31.06 9.68
CA GLU A 50 -6.08 30.97 8.39
C GLU A 50 -5.74 32.14 7.46
N THR A 51 -5.40 31.82 6.21
CA THR A 51 -5.44 32.75 5.07
C THR A 51 -6.76 32.58 4.33
N GLN A 52 -7.55 33.65 4.29
CA GLN A 52 -8.88 33.69 3.69
C GLN A 52 -8.84 33.49 2.17
N SER A 53 -9.50 32.45 1.70
CA SER A 53 -10.12 32.40 0.37
C SER A 53 -11.65 32.42 0.56
N ASN A 54 -12.40 32.92 -0.41
CA ASN A 54 -13.88 33.08 -0.38
C ASN A 54 -14.59 31.71 -0.33
N ALA A 55 -14.26 30.89 0.64
CA ALA A 55 -14.92 29.64 0.97
C ALA A 55 -15.96 29.93 2.04
N CYS A 56 -17.05 29.18 2.01
CA CYS A 56 -18.11 29.21 3.01
C CYS A 56 -17.51 29.30 4.42
N GLU A 57 -17.86 30.32 5.17
CA GLU A 57 -17.60 30.35 6.61
C GLU A 57 -18.43 29.23 7.23
N HIS A 58 -17.78 28.05 7.38
CA HIS A 58 -18.47 26.86 7.81
C HIS A 58 -19.05 27.04 9.21
N SER A 59 -20.35 26.92 9.31
CA SER A 59 -21.07 26.79 10.58
C SER A 59 -21.51 25.36 10.75
N TYR A 60 -20.80 24.62 11.61
CA TYR A 60 -21.02 23.18 11.77
C TYR A 60 -22.11 22.88 12.80
N SER A 61 -22.83 21.78 12.57
CA SER A 61 -23.65 21.11 13.58
C SER A 61 -22.78 20.57 14.71
N GLU A 62 -23.42 20.08 15.77
CA GLU A 62 -22.73 19.23 16.74
C GLU A 62 -22.17 17.99 16.08
N TRP A 63 -21.09 17.43 16.66
CA TRP A 63 -20.51 16.19 16.22
C TRP A 63 -21.48 15.01 16.40
N THR A 64 -21.62 14.21 15.39
CA THR A 64 -22.34 12.94 15.44
C THR A 64 -21.32 11.80 15.34
N VAL A 65 -21.28 10.95 16.35
CA VAL A 65 -20.44 9.76 16.32
C VAL A 65 -21.05 8.78 15.33
N LYS A 66 -20.29 8.41 14.31
CA LYS A 66 -20.65 7.39 13.33
C LYS A 66 -20.19 6.01 13.77
N ARG A 67 -19.03 5.97 14.35
CA ARG A 67 -18.42 4.76 14.89
C ARG A 67 -17.54 5.11 16.06
N GLU A 68 -17.80 4.48 17.19
CA GLU A 68 -16.88 4.54 18.32
C GLU A 68 -15.60 3.75 18.01
N PRO A 69 -14.42 4.20 18.47
CA PRO A 69 -13.21 3.44 18.30
C PRO A 69 -13.31 2.10 19.02
N SER A 70 -12.92 1.04 18.33
CA SER A 70 -12.77 -0.29 18.92
C SER A 70 -11.29 -0.58 19.20
N CYS A 71 -11.00 -1.78 19.65
CA CYS A 71 -9.62 -2.21 19.83
C CYS A 71 -8.85 -2.27 18.50
N GLU A 72 -9.53 -2.56 17.40
CA GLU A 72 -8.94 -2.80 16.09
C GLU A 72 -9.22 -1.67 15.09
N ASP A 73 -10.38 -1.05 15.25
CA ASP A 73 -10.83 -0.01 14.35
C ASP A 73 -10.82 1.36 15.01
N GLY A 74 -10.34 2.35 14.27
CA GLY A 74 -10.47 3.73 14.67
C GLY A 74 -11.92 4.18 14.73
N GLY A 75 -12.22 5.15 15.57
CA GLY A 75 -13.51 5.80 15.64
C GLY A 75 -13.68 6.85 14.55
N GLU A 76 -14.93 7.19 14.28
CA GLU A 76 -15.31 8.17 13.29
C GLU A 76 -16.45 9.04 13.83
N LYS A 77 -16.30 10.36 13.75
CA LYS A 77 -17.37 11.29 14.00
C LYS A 77 -17.46 12.32 12.88
N GLU A 78 -18.65 12.71 12.57
CA GLU A 78 -18.89 13.69 11.52
C GLU A 78 -19.72 14.86 12.05
N ARG A 79 -19.54 16.02 11.43
CA ARG A 79 -20.43 17.17 11.57
C ARG A 79 -20.67 17.79 10.20
N LYS A 80 -21.82 18.38 10.03
CA LYS A 80 -22.23 18.95 8.75
C LYS A 80 -22.32 20.46 8.84
N CYS A 81 -21.76 21.14 7.87
CA CYS A 81 -21.97 22.57 7.73
C CYS A 81 -23.45 22.85 7.39
N VAL A 82 -24.11 23.62 8.21
CA VAL A 82 -25.54 23.97 8.04
C VAL A 82 -25.77 24.95 6.88
N LEU A 83 -24.69 25.58 6.39
CA LEU A 83 -24.80 26.59 5.33
C LEU A 83 -24.57 25.96 3.93
N CYS A 84 -23.58 25.10 3.78
CA CYS A 84 -23.19 24.54 2.47
C CYS A 84 -23.33 23.01 2.38
N GLY A 85 -23.62 22.34 3.49
CA GLY A 85 -23.75 20.88 3.51
C GLY A 85 -22.43 20.11 3.54
N PHE A 86 -21.28 20.79 3.58
CA PHE A 86 -19.97 20.15 3.71
C PHE A 86 -19.93 19.27 4.96
N ILE A 87 -19.41 18.07 4.82
CA ILE A 87 -19.24 17.12 5.93
C ILE A 87 -17.77 17.16 6.37
N ASP A 88 -17.56 17.51 7.60
CA ASP A 88 -16.28 17.47 8.29
C ASP A 88 -16.22 16.17 9.10
N VAL A 89 -15.16 15.39 8.92
CA VAL A 89 -15.00 14.09 9.56
C VAL A 89 -13.73 14.08 10.38
N GLU A 90 -13.84 13.62 11.61
CA GLU A 90 -12.69 13.41 12.49
C GLU A 90 -12.57 11.94 12.84
N TYR A 91 -11.36 11.41 12.67
CA TYR A 91 -11.03 10.04 13.00
C TYR A 91 -10.21 9.97 14.27
N THR A 92 -10.50 8.98 15.07
CA THR A 92 -9.67 8.62 16.22
C THR A 92 -8.99 7.28 15.96
N ARG A 93 -7.81 7.09 16.49
CA ARG A 93 -7.12 5.81 16.40
C ARG A 93 -7.90 4.72 17.11
N ALA A 94 -7.70 3.47 16.67
CA ALA A 94 -8.11 2.30 17.44
C ALA A 94 -7.54 2.42 18.86
N ILE A 95 -8.32 2.01 19.84
CA ILE A 95 -7.92 2.08 21.26
C ILE A 95 -6.85 1.03 21.61
N GLY A 96 -6.62 0.06 20.71
CA GLY A 96 -5.73 -1.05 20.96
C GLY A 96 -6.32 -2.07 21.93
N HIS A 97 -5.62 -3.20 22.08
CA HIS A 97 -6.03 -4.24 23.01
C HIS A 97 -5.44 -3.99 24.40
N LYS A 98 -6.28 -3.87 25.39
CA LYS A 98 -5.88 -3.91 26.79
C LYS A 98 -5.92 -5.36 27.25
N LEU A 99 -4.73 -6.00 27.26
CA LEU A 99 -4.63 -7.43 27.53
C LEU A 99 -4.63 -7.74 29.03
N LYS A 100 -5.40 -8.75 29.38
CA LYS A 100 -5.45 -9.37 30.71
C LYS A 100 -4.90 -10.78 30.61
N GLU A 101 -4.05 -11.16 31.54
CA GLU A 101 -3.45 -12.48 31.65
C GLU A 101 -4.31 -13.41 32.49
N GLU A 102 -4.61 -14.61 31.97
CA GLU A 102 -5.25 -15.69 32.73
C GLU A 102 -4.41 -16.97 32.57
N LYS A 103 -3.94 -17.51 33.70
CA LYS A 103 -3.14 -18.74 33.70
C LYS A 103 -4.02 -19.96 33.62
N THR A 104 -3.76 -20.84 32.66
CA THR A 104 -4.42 -22.14 32.57
C THR A 104 -3.42 -23.26 32.65
N VAL A 105 -3.84 -24.34 33.29
CA VAL A 105 -3.01 -25.54 33.43
C VAL A 105 -3.84 -26.72 32.95
N PRO A 106 -3.45 -27.37 31.94
CA PRO A 106 -2.96 -28.73 31.95
C PRO A 106 -1.88 -29.04 30.87
N LYS A 107 -1.40 -30.28 30.84
CA LYS A 107 -0.10 -30.66 30.27
C LYS A 107 -0.16 -31.58 29.05
N ASP A 108 -1.20 -31.58 28.28
CA ASP A 108 -1.25 -32.37 27.04
C ASP A 108 -1.69 -31.55 25.86
N CYS A 109 -1.46 -32.02 24.63
CA CYS A 109 -1.80 -31.31 23.41
C CYS A 109 -3.33 -31.09 23.26
N THR A 110 -4.16 -31.83 23.99
CA THR A 110 -5.63 -31.66 24.01
C THR A 110 -6.07 -30.72 25.12
N SER A 111 -5.19 -30.45 26.10
CA SER A 111 -5.41 -29.58 27.24
C SER A 111 -4.09 -28.88 27.60
N PRO A 112 -3.57 -27.99 26.74
CA PRO A 112 -2.25 -27.39 26.95
C PRO A 112 -2.23 -26.43 28.13
N ALA A 113 -1.13 -26.43 28.88
CA ALA A 113 -0.84 -25.36 29.81
C ALA A 113 -0.36 -24.14 28.99
N TYR A 114 -1.05 -23.04 29.11
CA TYR A 114 -0.71 -21.79 28.43
C TYR A 114 -1.15 -20.60 29.29
N THR A 115 -0.57 -19.47 29.01
CA THR A 115 -1.11 -18.20 29.47
C THR A 115 -2.12 -17.74 28.46
N HIS A 116 -3.40 -17.64 28.81
CA HIS A 116 -4.42 -17.04 27.98
C HIS A 116 -4.38 -15.54 28.17
N MET A 117 -4.21 -14.83 27.05
CA MET A 117 -4.28 -13.38 26.99
C MET A 117 -5.61 -13.00 26.35
N SER A 118 -6.44 -12.27 27.06
CA SER A 118 -7.71 -11.76 26.55
C SER A 118 -7.78 -10.25 26.64
N CYS A 119 -8.44 -9.61 25.69
CA CYS A 119 -8.68 -8.18 25.75
C CYS A 119 -9.84 -7.88 26.70
N GLU A 120 -9.69 -6.85 27.56
CA GLU A 120 -10.76 -6.41 28.45
C GLU A 120 -11.92 -5.73 27.70
N ASN A 121 -11.68 -5.26 26.49
CA ASN A 121 -12.60 -4.39 25.74
C ASN A 121 -13.23 -5.06 24.51
N CYS A 122 -12.80 -6.25 24.11
CA CYS A 122 -13.34 -7.00 22.98
C CYS A 122 -13.04 -8.49 23.09
N ASP A 123 -13.50 -9.28 22.12
CA ASP A 123 -13.33 -10.74 22.12
C ASP A 123 -11.93 -11.20 21.65
N PHE A 124 -11.01 -10.27 21.41
CA PHE A 124 -9.64 -10.62 21.03
C PHE A 124 -8.95 -11.37 22.16
N SER A 125 -8.42 -12.56 21.85
CA SER A 125 -7.64 -13.35 22.79
C SER A 125 -6.63 -14.20 22.03
N TYR A 126 -5.56 -14.52 22.73
CA TYR A 126 -4.54 -15.46 22.26
C TYR A 126 -3.88 -16.15 23.44
N ASN A 127 -3.16 -17.23 23.17
CA ASN A 127 -2.45 -17.98 24.19
C ASN A 127 -0.94 -17.79 23.99
N THR A 128 -0.20 -17.72 25.08
CA THR A 128 1.25 -17.55 25.12
C THR A 128 1.86 -18.47 26.20
N ASP A 129 3.18 -18.50 26.30
CA ASP A 129 3.96 -19.22 27.32
C ASP A 129 3.74 -20.76 27.34
N PHE A 130 4.22 -21.39 26.27
CA PHE A 130 4.05 -22.82 26.07
C PHE A 130 5.07 -23.66 26.81
N LEU A 131 4.55 -24.70 27.50
CA LEU A 131 5.36 -25.81 27.96
C LEU A 131 5.41 -26.87 26.84
N GLU A 132 6.63 -27.34 26.54
CA GLU A 132 6.97 -28.27 25.48
C GLU A 132 5.97 -29.40 25.30
N GLN A 133 5.35 -29.45 24.11
CA GLN A 133 4.48 -30.55 23.71
C GLN A 133 4.45 -30.63 22.15
N GLU A 134 4.27 -31.83 21.65
CA GLU A 134 4.15 -32.05 20.19
C GLU A 134 2.83 -31.52 19.64
N HIS A 135 2.80 -30.25 19.31
CA HIS A 135 1.69 -29.64 18.63
C HIS A 135 1.87 -29.77 17.10
N SER A 136 0.80 -30.06 16.39
CA SER A 136 0.72 -29.97 14.95
C SER A 136 0.11 -28.64 14.57
N PHE A 137 0.90 -27.67 14.15
CA PHE A 137 0.42 -26.33 13.84
C PHE A 137 0.03 -26.16 12.37
N LYS A 138 -1.21 -25.74 12.13
CA LYS A 138 -1.61 -25.10 10.88
C LYS A 138 -1.22 -23.63 10.95
N LYS A 139 -0.47 -23.17 9.96
CA LYS A 139 -0.03 -21.79 9.85
C LYS A 139 -0.94 -20.99 8.93
N THR A 140 -1.37 -19.82 9.37
CA THR A 140 -2.12 -18.85 8.55
C THR A 140 -1.36 -17.53 8.57
N VAL A 141 -0.88 -17.12 7.40
CA VAL A 141 -0.19 -15.83 7.26
C VAL A 141 -1.22 -14.74 7.09
N LYS A 142 -1.16 -13.74 7.95
CA LYS A 142 -1.86 -12.46 7.82
C LYS A 142 -0.87 -11.46 7.24
N LEU A 143 -1.15 -11.00 6.04
CA LEU A 143 -0.28 -10.04 5.37
C LEU A 143 -0.32 -8.68 6.06
N PRO A 144 0.79 -7.93 6.08
CA PRO A 144 0.80 -6.58 6.62
C PRO A 144 0.04 -5.62 5.70
N LEU A 145 -0.54 -4.60 6.31
CA LEU A 145 -1.10 -3.45 5.62
C LEU A 145 -0.13 -2.26 5.71
N ALA A 146 -0.37 -1.20 4.98
CA ALA A 146 0.51 -0.02 4.98
C ALA A 146 0.76 0.57 6.38
N THR A 147 -0.21 0.45 7.29
CA THR A 147 -0.10 0.95 8.66
C THR A 147 -0.16 -0.13 9.74
N LYS A 148 -0.30 -1.42 9.37
CA LYS A 148 -0.44 -2.54 10.31
C LYS A 148 0.57 -3.63 9.99
N SER A 149 1.23 -4.16 11.00
CA SER A 149 2.12 -5.32 10.83
C SER A 149 1.32 -6.58 10.53
N GLY A 150 1.83 -7.39 9.61
CA GLY A 150 1.38 -8.76 9.41
C GLY A 150 1.97 -9.71 10.45
N TYR A 151 1.46 -10.92 10.50
CA TYR A 151 1.93 -11.97 11.39
C TYR A 151 1.56 -13.36 10.87
N THR A 152 2.22 -14.37 11.38
CA THR A 152 1.81 -15.76 11.19
C THR A 152 1.04 -16.24 12.42
N GLU A 153 -0.22 -16.60 12.23
CA GLU A 153 -1.03 -17.27 13.23
C GLU A 153 -0.79 -18.79 13.11
N ASN A 154 -0.36 -19.40 14.22
CA ASN A 154 -0.10 -20.83 14.32
C ASN A 154 -1.19 -21.44 15.20
N VAL A 155 -2.04 -22.28 14.63
CA VAL A 155 -3.14 -22.94 15.35
C VAL A 155 -2.89 -24.44 15.38
N CYS A 156 -2.82 -25.04 16.59
CA CYS A 156 -2.67 -26.48 16.70
C CYS A 156 -3.96 -27.18 16.27
N GLU A 157 -3.85 -28.06 15.27
CA GLU A 157 -5.01 -28.80 14.73
C GLU A 157 -5.61 -29.81 15.72
N LYS A 158 -4.83 -30.23 16.71
CA LYS A 158 -5.26 -31.22 17.71
C LYS A 158 -5.95 -30.59 18.91
N CYS A 159 -5.50 -29.41 19.37
CA CYS A 159 -5.97 -28.80 20.61
C CYS A 159 -6.48 -27.37 20.48
N GLY A 160 -6.37 -26.74 19.29
CA GLY A 160 -6.81 -25.37 19.07
C GLY A 160 -5.89 -24.30 19.64
N TYR A 161 -4.75 -24.70 20.25
CA TYR A 161 -3.77 -23.75 20.70
C TYR A 161 -3.30 -22.85 19.59
N SER A 162 -3.23 -21.54 19.84
CA SER A 162 -2.72 -20.59 18.87
C SER A 162 -1.68 -19.65 19.46
N TYR A 163 -0.72 -19.28 18.63
CA TYR A 163 0.24 -18.22 18.93
C TYR A 163 0.59 -17.47 17.65
N ILE A 164 1.07 -16.25 17.82
CA ILE A 164 1.53 -15.40 16.71
C ILE A 164 3.05 -15.48 16.63
N SER A 165 3.57 -15.66 15.42
CA SER A 165 4.99 -15.58 15.10
C SER A 165 5.22 -14.74 13.85
N ASP A 166 6.49 -14.47 13.55
CA ASP A 166 6.93 -13.90 12.28
C ASP A 166 6.19 -12.58 11.92
N THR A 167 6.20 -11.63 12.86
CA THR A 167 5.66 -10.30 12.57
C THR A 167 6.39 -9.66 11.39
N THR A 168 5.63 -9.27 10.38
CA THR A 168 6.15 -8.69 9.16
C THR A 168 5.66 -7.26 9.00
N GLN A 169 6.53 -6.38 8.48
CA GLN A 169 6.16 -5.02 8.12
C GLN A 169 5.67 -4.98 6.66
N TYR A 170 4.87 -4.00 6.31
CA TYR A 170 4.41 -3.82 4.93
C TYR A 170 5.58 -3.71 3.95
N SER A 171 6.66 -3.04 4.34
CA SER A 171 7.90 -2.96 3.57
C SER A 171 8.51 -4.31 3.19
N SER A 172 8.17 -5.40 3.89
CA SER A 172 8.62 -6.75 3.50
C SER A 172 7.87 -7.33 2.29
N ILE A 173 6.71 -6.79 1.93
CA ILE A 173 5.99 -7.14 0.69
C ILE A 173 6.46 -6.26 -0.46
N CYS A 174 6.35 -4.96 -0.30
CA CYS A 174 6.75 -4.01 -1.32
C CYS A 174 8.24 -3.61 -1.25
N ALA A 175 8.96 -4.07 -0.23
CA ALA A 175 10.37 -3.84 0.08
C ALA A 175 10.76 -2.36 0.13
N SER A 176 10.55 -1.63 -0.96
CA SER A 176 10.88 -0.23 -1.11
C SER A 176 9.96 0.40 -2.16
N PRO A 177 9.56 1.66 -2.00
CA PRO A 177 8.90 2.41 -3.07
C PRO A 177 9.83 2.62 -4.28
N TYR A 178 11.12 2.40 -4.12
CA TYR A 178 12.11 2.51 -5.18
C TYR A 178 12.32 1.18 -5.88
N GLY A 179 12.66 1.23 -7.16
CA GLY A 179 13.16 0.09 -7.92
C GLY A 179 14.54 -0.32 -7.40
N GLU A 180 14.82 -1.61 -7.45
CA GLU A 180 16.13 -2.13 -7.06
C GLU A 180 17.20 -1.91 -8.14
N GLN A 181 16.79 -1.56 -9.36
CA GLN A 181 17.64 -1.44 -10.54
C GLN A 181 17.50 -0.05 -11.16
N SER A 182 18.60 0.42 -11.76
CA SER A 182 18.62 1.65 -12.56
C SER A 182 18.07 1.45 -13.98
N THR A 183 17.98 0.20 -14.44
CA THR A 183 17.43 -0.16 -15.75
C THR A 183 16.04 -0.77 -15.57
N PRO A 184 15.03 -0.35 -16.34
CA PRO A 184 13.70 -0.90 -16.23
C PRO A 184 13.69 -2.40 -16.55
N LEU A 185 12.90 -3.16 -15.79
CA LEU A 185 12.65 -4.58 -16.03
C LEU A 185 11.63 -4.77 -17.15
N HIS A 186 10.60 -3.91 -17.17
CA HIS A 186 9.44 -4.04 -18.04
C HIS A 186 9.04 -2.69 -18.63
N LYS A 187 8.47 -2.74 -19.83
CA LYS A 187 7.92 -1.60 -20.56
C LYS A 187 6.43 -1.83 -20.81
N GLY A 188 5.60 -0.84 -20.49
CA GLY A 188 4.15 -0.94 -20.68
C GLY A 188 3.49 0.38 -20.98
N LEU A 189 2.19 0.34 -21.12
CA LEU A 189 1.33 1.50 -21.40
C LEU A 189 0.29 1.64 -20.29
N ASP A 190 -0.22 2.85 -20.08
CA ASP A 190 -1.50 2.99 -19.41
C ASP A 190 -2.56 3.49 -20.39
N LEU A 191 -3.77 2.95 -20.24
CA LEU A 191 -4.84 3.10 -21.20
C LEU A 191 -6.18 3.40 -20.51
N SER A 192 -6.99 4.18 -21.20
CA SER A 192 -8.33 4.55 -20.77
C SER A 192 -9.29 4.62 -21.96
N ASN A 193 -10.52 5.04 -21.70
CA ASN A 193 -11.49 5.33 -22.77
C ASN A 193 -11.00 6.40 -23.76
N TYR A 194 -10.03 7.22 -23.41
CA TYR A 194 -9.46 8.23 -24.32
C TYR A 194 -8.58 7.61 -25.42
N ASN A 195 -8.14 6.36 -25.26
CA ASN A 195 -7.36 5.63 -26.25
C ASN A 195 -8.23 4.86 -27.26
N HIS A 196 -9.55 4.93 -27.13
CA HIS A 196 -10.50 4.29 -28.03
C HIS A 196 -11.04 5.26 -29.07
N SER A 197 -11.12 4.82 -30.31
CA SER A 197 -12.00 5.43 -31.31
C SER A 197 -13.45 5.05 -31.06
N THR A 198 -14.38 5.76 -31.65
CA THR A 198 -15.81 5.45 -31.59
C THR A 198 -16.40 5.26 -32.98
N ASP A 199 -17.41 4.42 -33.08
CA ASP A 199 -18.20 4.28 -34.29
C ASP A 199 -19.19 5.45 -34.47
N ALA A 200 -19.99 5.41 -35.55
CA ALA A 200 -20.98 6.44 -35.84
C ALA A 200 -22.15 6.51 -34.84
N GLN A 201 -22.23 5.59 -33.91
CA GLN A 201 -23.20 5.50 -32.83
C GLN A 201 -22.58 5.78 -31.45
N ASP A 202 -21.36 6.32 -31.41
CA ASP A 202 -20.57 6.63 -30.22
C ASP A 202 -20.21 5.40 -29.37
N ASN A 203 -20.21 4.19 -29.93
CA ASN A 203 -19.70 3.01 -29.24
C ASN A 203 -18.17 2.95 -29.37
N TYR A 204 -17.49 2.63 -28.29
CA TYR A 204 -16.05 2.43 -28.29
C TYR A 204 -15.65 1.24 -29.18
N LEU A 205 -14.69 1.46 -30.07
CA LEU A 205 -14.07 0.41 -30.85
C LEU A 205 -12.94 -0.26 -30.07
N PRO A 206 -12.73 -1.58 -30.23
CA PRO A 206 -11.72 -2.31 -29.46
C PRO A 206 -10.30 -1.85 -29.84
N ILE A 207 -9.38 -1.89 -28.87
CA ILE A 207 -7.94 -1.73 -29.06
C ILE A 207 -7.37 -3.05 -29.60
N ASP A 208 -6.40 -2.97 -30.51
CA ASP A 208 -5.62 -4.13 -30.98
C ASP A 208 -4.46 -4.41 -30.03
N PHE A 209 -4.74 -5.18 -28.97
CA PHE A 209 -3.74 -5.57 -27.99
C PHE A 209 -2.68 -6.53 -28.53
N GLU A 210 -2.98 -7.29 -29.57
CA GLU A 210 -1.98 -8.13 -30.25
C GLU A 210 -0.92 -7.27 -30.95
N ALA A 211 -1.34 -6.19 -31.63
CA ALA A 211 -0.41 -5.23 -32.21
C ALA A 211 0.43 -4.54 -31.14
N ILE A 212 -0.15 -4.20 -29.98
CA ILE A 212 0.59 -3.64 -28.84
C ILE A 212 1.63 -4.64 -28.34
N LYS A 213 1.24 -5.90 -28.10
CA LYS A 213 2.16 -6.95 -27.64
C LYS A 213 3.31 -7.19 -28.63
N ALA A 214 3.02 -7.17 -29.92
CA ALA A 214 4.01 -7.38 -30.97
C ALA A 214 5.12 -6.31 -31.00
N GLN A 215 4.88 -5.12 -30.44
CA GLN A 215 5.87 -4.04 -30.29
C GLN A 215 6.75 -4.20 -29.05
N GLY A 216 6.62 -5.31 -28.30
CA GLY A 216 7.44 -5.63 -27.15
C GLY A 216 7.02 -4.90 -25.88
N TYR A 217 5.75 -4.54 -25.74
CA TYR A 217 5.20 -4.13 -24.46
C TYR A 217 4.91 -5.37 -23.60
N ASP A 218 5.20 -5.27 -22.31
CA ASP A 218 5.05 -6.36 -21.37
C ASP A 218 3.70 -6.30 -20.66
N PHE A 219 3.24 -5.10 -20.33
CA PHE A 219 2.05 -4.86 -19.52
C PHE A 219 1.22 -3.67 -19.98
N VAL A 220 -0.01 -3.61 -19.48
CA VAL A 220 -0.89 -2.45 -19.55
C VAL A 220 -1.52 -2.15 -18.19
N ILE A 221 -1.66 -0.87 -17.85
CA ILE A 221 -2.41 -0.40 -16.68
C ILE A 221 -3.71 0.23 -17.18
N LEU A 222 -4.85 -0.38 -16.84
CA LEU A 222 -6.14 -0.01 -17.40
C LEU A 222 -6.94 0.86 -16.43
N LYS A 223 -7.60 1.90 -16.94
CA LYS A 223 -8.56 2.68 -16.15
C LYS A 223 -9.74 1.82 -15.72
N ILE A 224 -9.83 1.52 -14.43
CA ILE A 224 -10.95 0.79 -13.85
C ILE A 224 -12.19 1.69 -13.77
N GLY A 225 -11.99 2.95 -13.39
CA GLY A 225 -13.07 3.91 -13.25
C GLY A 225 -12.65 5.21 -12.56
N SER A 226 -13.63 5.97 -12.14
CA SER A 226 -13.41 7.20 -11.35
C SER A 226 -14.59 7.47 -10.42
N SER A 227 -14.37 8.27 -9.36
CA SER A 227 -15.43 8.71 -8.45
C SER A 227 -16.49 9.58 -9.13
N HIS A 228 -16.19 10.13 -10.31
CA HIS A 228 -17.12 10.96 -11.06
C HIS A 228 -17.99 10.16 -12.05
N SER A 229 -17.38 9.23 -12.79
CA SER A 229 -18.05 8.51 -13.89
C SER A 229 -18.40 7.04 -13.54
N GLY A 230 -17.98 6.54 -12.38
CA GLY A 230 -18.12 5.13 -12.02
C GLY A 230 -17.15 4.24 -12.79
N LYS A 231 -17.52 2.97 -13.00
CA LYS A 231 -16.73 2.00 -13.76
C LYS A 231 -16.53 2.47 -15.20
N SER A 232 -15.32 2.33 -15.72
CA SER A 232 -15.02 2.61 -17.13
C SER A 232 -15.80 1.65 -18.05
N ALA A 233 -16.41 2.20 -19.07
CA ALA A 233 -17.22 1.42 -20.04
C ALA A 233 -16.37 0.41 -20.84
N VAL A 234 -15.08 0.67 -21.00
CA VAL A 234 -14.15 -0.17 -21.78
C VAL A 234 -13.35 -1.14 -20.94
N PHE A 235 -13.37 -1.00 -19.61
CA PHE A 235 -12.46 -1.72 -18.72
C PHE A 235 -12.53 -3.25 -18.88
N ASP A 236 -13.73 -3.83 -18.92
CA ASP A 236 -13.85 -5.29 -19.03
C ASP A 236 -13.36 -5.82 -20.38
N THR A 237 -13.70 -5.11 -21.47
CA THR A 237 -13.27 -5.47 -22.82
C THR A 237 -11.75 -5.36 -22.96
N ASP A 238 -11.16 -4.29 -22.43
CA ASP A 238 -9.72 -4.07 -22.48
C ASP A 238 -8.96 -5.09 -21.62
N TYR A 239 -9.49 -5.40 -20.44
CA TYR A 239 -8.92 -6.44 -19.59
C TYR A 239 -8.86 -7.79 -20.32
N GLU A 240 -9.98 -8.23 -20.90
CA GLU A 240 -10.04 -9.51 -21.63
C GLU A 240 -9.14 -9.48 -22.88
N GLY A 241 -9.13 -8.36 -23.63
CA GLY A 241 -8.27 -8.20 -24.80
C GLY A 241 -6.79 -8.24 -24.47
N ALA A 242 -6.36 -7.50 -23.45
CA ALA A 242 -4.98 -7.49 -22.99
C ALA A 242 -4.52 -8.86 -22.49
N LYS A 243 -5.35 -9.55 -21.70
CA LYS A 243 -5.05 -10.91 -21.20
C LYS A 243 -4.98 -11.92 -22.35
N ALA A 244 -5.86 -11.83 -23.33
CA ALA A 244 -5.86 -12.71 -24.51
C ALA A 244 -4.58 -12.52 -25.34
N ALA A 245 -4.08 -11.29 -25.48
CA ALA A 245 -2.82 -10.98 -26.15
C ALA A 245 -1.56 -11.32 -25.34
N GLY A 246 -1.72 -11.83 -24.12
CA GLY A 246 -0.60 -12.20 -23.24
C GLY A 246 0.13 -11.00 -22.62
N LEU A 247 -0.55 -9.87 -22.49
CA LEU A 247 -0.07 -8.74 -21.71
C LEU A 247 -0.37 -8.97 -20.22
N GLU A 248 0.54 -8.57 -19.36
CA GLU A 248 0.28 -8.46 -17.93
C GLU A 248 -0.58 -7.22 -17.67
N VAL A 249 -1.48 -7.29 -16.67
CA VAL A 249 -2.48 -6.24 -16.46
C VAL A 249 -2.38 -5.70 -15.04
N GLY A 250 -2.46 -4.39 -14.91
CA GLY A 250 -2.77 -3.66 -13.69
C GLY A 250 -3.99 -2.76 -13.90
N GLY A 251 -4.33 -1.98 -12.88
CA GLY A 251 -5.44 -1.07 -13.01
C GLY A 251 -5.26 0.22 -12.23
N TYR A 252 -5.97 1.27 -12.62
CA TYR A 252 -5.99 2.51 -11.85
C TYR A 252 -7.39 3.07 -11.66
N TYR A 253 -7.57 3.79 -10.58
CA TYR A 253 -8.81 4.49 -10.25
C TYR A 253 -8.55 5.97 -10.05
N TYR A 254 -9.14 6.80 -10.92
CA TYR A 254 -9.00 8.25 -10.90
C TYR A 254 -9.92 8.86 -9.84
N THR A 255 -9.35 9.44 -8.80
CA THR A 255 -10.14 9.94 -7.68
C THR A 255 -10.53 11.42 -7.81
N TYR A 256 -11.78 11.73 -7.38
CA TYR A 256 -12.27 13.07 -7.07
C TYR A 256 -12.74 13.16 -5.62
N SER A 257 -12.56 12.10 -4.84
CA SER A 257 -13.06 12.02 -3.47
C SER A 257 -12.18 12.78 -2.51
N LYS A 258 -12.77 13.77 -1.81
CA LYS A 258 -12.08 14.63 -0.84
C LYS A 258 -12.06 14.07 0.58
N THR A 259 -12.79 13.01 0.85
CA THR A 259 -12.98 12.47 2.20
C THR A 259 -12.59 11.01 2.28
N HIS A 260 -12.14 10.56 3.43
CA HIS A 260 -11.80 9.16 3.67
C HIS A 260 -12.98 8.23 3.43
N TYR A 261 -14.18 8.63 3.86
CA TYR A 261 -15.39 7.86 3.60
C TYR A 261 -15.65 7.68 2.11
N GLY A 262 -15.52 8.75 1.32
CA GLY A 262 -15.60 8.68 -0.14
C GLY A 262 -14.57 7.71 -0.70
N ASN A 263 -13.31 7.86 -0.31
CA ASN A 263 -12.22 7.00 -0.79
C ASN A 263 -12.36 5.53 -0.37
N SER A 264 -12.88 5.25 0.83
CA SER A 264 -13.19 3.87 1.23
C SER A 264 -14.32 3.25 0.41
N ASN A 265 -15.35 4.03 0.08
CA ASN A 265 -16.41 3.56 -0.80
C ASN A 265 -15.90 3.35 -2.23
N ASP A 266 -15.11 4.28 -2.75
CA ASP A 266 -14.46 4.16 -4.05
C ASP A 266 -13.63 2.88 -4.15
N ALA A 267 -12.85 2.56 -3.12
CA ALA A 267 -12.09 1.31 -3.06
C ALA A 267 -12.98 0.07 -3.07
N ARG A 268 -14.11 0.09 -2.34
CA ARG A 268 -15.09 -1.02 -2.36
C ARG A 268 -15.74 -1.19 -3.72
N ASP A 269 -16.05 -0.09 -4.40
CA ASP A 269 -16.57 -0.12 -5.77
C ASP A 269 -15.55 -0.73 -6.72
N VAL A 270 -14.29 -0.32 -6.64
CA VAL A 270 -13.18 -0.93 -7.41
C VAL A 270 -13.12 -2.44 -7.15
N ILE A 271 -13.09 -2.87 -5.87
CA ILE A 271 -13.05 -4.28 -5.50
C ILE A 271 -14.22 -5.06 -6.13
N ASN A 272 -15.43 -4.49 -6.11
CA ASN A 272 -16.59 -5.12 -6.73
C ASN A 272 -16.45 -5.25 -8.25
N TRP A 273 -15.88 -4.24 -8.91
CA TRP A 273 -15.71 -4.22 -10.37
C TRP A 273 -14.62 -5.15 -10.89
N ILE A 274 -13.60 -5.40 -10.07
CA ILE A 274 -12.45 -6.25 -10.42
C ILE A 274 -12.55 -7.68 -9.86
N LYS A 275 -13.61 -7.98 -9.13
CA LYS A 275 -13.80 -9.29 -8.50
C LYS A 275 -13.75 -10.43 -9.51
N GLY A 276 -12.93 -11.45 -9.21
CA GLY A 276 -12.73 -12.62 -10.05
C GLY A 276 -11.71 -12.43 -11.19
N LYS A 277 -11.09 -11.26 -11.28
CA LYS A 277 -10.01 -10.98 -12.22
C LYS A 277 -8.65 -11.12 -11.52
N GLN A 278 -7.60 -11.42 -12.29
CA GLN A 278 -6.20 -11.51 -11.83
C GLN A 278 -5.39 -10.37 -12.42
N PHE A 279 -4.59 -9.71 -11.58
CA PHE A 279 -3.75 -8.59 -11.99
C PHE A 279 -2.29 -8.86 -11.60
N GLU A 280 -1.41 -8.87 -12.56
CA GLU A 280 0.04 -9.00 -12.33
C GLU A 280 0.65 -7.72 -11.75
N TYR A 281 0.00 -6.58 -11.98
CA TYR A 281 0.42 -5.26 -11.49
C TYR A 281 -0.55 -4.75 -10.40
N PRO A 282 -0.11 -3.74 -9.62
CA PRO A 282 -0.95 -3.13 -8.58
C PRO A 282 -2.26 -2.55 -9.09
N ILE A 283 -3.17 -2.30 -8.15
CA ILE A 283 -4.33 -1.42 -8.35
C ILE A 283 -3.94 -0.04 -7.78
N TYR A 284 -3.82 0.94 -8.66
CA TYR A 284 -3.33 2.26 -8.31
C TYR A 284 -4.46 3.22 -7.93
N TYR A 285 -4.24 3.93 -6.84
CA TYR A 285 -5.00 5.13 -6.48
C TYR A 285 -4.38 6.31 -7.21
N ASP A 286 -5.12 6.87 -8.17
CA ASP A 286 -4.66 7.96 -9.03
C ASP A 286 -5.08 9.31 -8.44
N LEU A 287 -4.07 10.04 -7.90
CA LEU A 287 -4.23 11.30 -7.19
C LEU A 287 -3.43 12.40 -7.91
N GLU A 288 -4.10 13.19 -8.74
CA GLU A 288 -3.47 14.29 -9.48
C GLU A 288 -4.41 15.44 -9.86
N ASP A 289 -5.71 15.30 -9.62
CA ASP A 289 -6.68 16.30 -10.09
C ASP A 289 -6.65 17.58 -9.26
N SER A 290 -6.57 18.72 -9.95
CA SER A 290 -6.56 20.05 -9.31
C SER A 290 -7.79 20.36 -8.48
N TYR A 291 -8.92 19.67 -8.73
CA TYR A 291 -10.11 19.78 -7.88
C TYR A 291 -9.84 19.36 -6.43
N LEU A 292 -8.83 18.51 -6.21
CA LEU A 292 -8.45 18.04 -4.89
C LEU A 292 -7.45 18.96 -4.18
N GLU A 293 -6.93 19.99 -4.84
CA GLU A 293 -5.99 20.92 -4.22
C GLU A 293 -6.59 21.61 -2.99
N GLY A 294 -5.74 21.86 -2.00
CA GLY A 294 -6.11 22.61 -0.77
C GLY A 294 -6.61 21.75 0.39
N LEU A 295 -6.63 20.41 0.29
CA LEU A 295 -7.00 19.54 1.41
C LEU A 295 -5.94 19.50 2.53
N GLY A 296 -4.67 19.71 2.18
CA GLY A 296 -3.54 19.60 3.10
C GLY A 296 -2.94 18.19 3.19
N LYS A 297 -1.67 18.14 3.60
CA LYS A 297 -0.84 16.93 3.56
C LYS A 297 -1.40 15.76 4.37
N ASP A 298 -1.91 16.04 5.55
CA ASP A 298 -2.48 15.01 6.42
C ASP A 298 -3.75 14.41 5.82
N GLU A 299 -4.62 15.21 5.24
CA GLU A 299 -5.85 14.71 4.61
C GLU A 299 -5.55 13.89 3.35
N TYR A 300 -4.58 14.31 2.53
CA TYR A 300 -4.13 13.47 1.42
C TYR A 300 -3.59 12.13 1.90
N THR A 301 -2.73 12.13 2.92
CA THR A 301 -2.17 10.91 3.48
C THR A 301 -3.27 9.98 3.98
N LYS A 302 -4.27 10.50 4.70
CA LYS A 302 -5.42 9.72 5.18
C LYS A 302 -6.25 9.16 4.01
N ASN A 303 -6.54 9.96 3.00
CA ASN A 303 -7.31 9.54 1.82
C ASN A 303 -6.61 8.40 1.07
N ILE A 304 -5.30 8.55 0.81
CA ILE A 304 -4.46 7.53 0.19
C ILE A 304 -4.47 6.25 1.03
N THR A 305 -4.20 6.38 2.34
CA THR A 305 -4.17 5.26 3.27
C THR A 305 -5.50 4.50 3.27
N CYS A 306 -6.61 5.22 3.37
CA CYS A 306 -7.93 4.61 3.44
C CYS A 306 -8.27 3.81 2.17
N PHE A 307 -7.99 4.36 1.00
CA PHE A 307 -8.23 3.65 -0.27
C PHE A 307 -7.35 2.40 -0.39
N ILE A 308 -6.03 2.58 -0.21
CA ILE A 308 -5.05 1.49 -0.39
C ILE A 308 -5.26 0.38 0.64
N GLU A 309 -5.46 0.71 1.92
CA GLU A 309 -5.69 -0.32 2.94
C GLU A 309 -7.01 -1.07 2.72
N THR A 310 -8.06 -0.40 2.23
CA THR A 310 -9.30 -1.09 1.85
C THR A 310 -9.06 -2.12 0.75
N LEU A 311 -8.22 -1.83 -0.24
CA LEU A 311 -7.79 -2.82 -1.24
C LEU A 311 -7.01 -3.97 -0.60
N GLN A 312 -6.04 -3.66 0.25
CA GLN A 312 -5.15 -4.63 0.89
C GLN A 312 -5.91 -5.59 1.82
N GLU A 313 -6.87 -5.08 2.60
CA GLU A 313 -7.76 -5.89 3.44
C GLU A 313 -8.58 -6.91 2.64
N ASN A 314 -8.75 -6.66 1.34
CA ASN A 314 -9.46 -7.52 0.42
C ASN A 314 -8.54 -8.34 -0.51
N GLY A 315 -7.24 -8.40 -0.21
CA GLY A 315 -6.27 -9.23 -0.93
C GLY A 315 -5.74 -8.61 -2.22
N TYR A 316 -5.91 -7.31 -2.42
CA TYR A 316 -5.34 -6.60 -3.56
C TYR A 316 -4.10 -5.79 -3.17
N TYR A 317 -3.12 -5.73 -4.04
CA TYR A 317 -1.95 -4.87 -3.87
C TYR A 317 -2.30 -3.45 -4.31
N GLY A 318 -2.54 -2.57 -3.35
CA GLY A 318 -2.80 -1.15 -3.59
C GLY A 318 -1.49 -0.35 -3.65
N ALA A 319 -1.39 0.58 -4.60
CA ALA A 319 -0.28 1.51 -4.75
C ALA A 319 -0.77 2.92 -5.14
N LEU A 320 0.11 3.90 -5.10
CA LEU A 320 -0.22 5.28 -5.44
C LEU A 320 0.33 5.63 -6.83
N TYR A 321 -0.54 6.19 -7.70
CA TYR A 321 -0.10 7.00 -8.84
C TYR A 321 -0.27 8.47 -8.53
N THR A 322 0.74 9.24 -8.85
CA THR A 322 0.68 10.71 -8.81
C THR A 322 1.75 11.30 -9.74
N ASN A 323 1.70 12.60 -9.97
CA ASN A 323 2.76 13.26 -10.71
C ASN A 323 3.80 13.91 -9.77
N HIS A 324 4.93 14.28 -10.35
CA HIS A 324 6.04 14.88 -9.63
C HIS A 324 5.64 16.12 -8.81
N ASN A 325 4.80 17.00 -9.38
CA ASN A 325 4.35 18.20 -8.68
C ASN A 325 3.53 17.87 -7.42
N TRP A 326 2.60 16.91 -7.53
CA TRP A 326 1.80 16.46 -6.41
C TRP A 326 2.65 15.83 -5.31
N LEU A 327 3.56 14.91 -5.67
CA LEU A 327 4.39 14.19 -4.70
C LEU A 327 5.21 15.14 -3.83
N TYR A 328 5.83 16.15 -4.42
CA TYR A 328 6.77 17.01 -3.70
C TYR A 328 6.15 18.29 -3.11
N ASN A 329 5.10 18.81 -3.69
CA ASN A 329 4.51 20.09 -3.26
C ASN A 329 3.23 19.93 -2.44
N PHE A 330 2.43 18.88 -2.67
CA PHE A 330 1.14 18.70 -2.01
C PHE A 330 1.14 17.58 -0.96
N LEU A 331 1.94 16.53 -1.17
CA LEU A 331 1.96 15.37 -0.27
C LEU A 331 3.04 15.49 0.82
N ASP A 332 2.89 14.72 1.89
CA ASP A 332 3.95 14.45 2.84
C ASP A 332 4.88 13.39 2.25
N THR A 333 5.85 13.84 1.45
CA THR A 333 6.70 12.95 0.64
C THR A 333 7.37 11.87 1.49
N GLU A 334 7.86 12.22 2.69
CA GLU A 334 8.55 11.28 3.58
C GLU A 334 7.60 10.16 4.05
N LYS A 335 6.42 10.52 4.53
CA LYS A 335 5.41 9.53 4.96
C LYS A 335 4.92 8.67 3.79
N ILE A 336 4.69 9.28 2.63
CA ILE A 336 4.20 8.58 1.45
C ILE A 336 5.23 7.55 0.98
N LEU A 337 6.49 7.95 0.83
CA LEU A 337 7.57 7.06 0.40
C LEU A 337 7.88 5.96 1.43
N ALA A 338 7.62 6.20 2.70
CA ALA A 338 7.79 5.19 3.74
C ALA A 338 6.66 4.15 3.79
N SER A 339 5.47 4.47 3.23
CA SER A 339 4.26 3.67 3.42
C SER A 339 3.72 3.05 2.14
N PHE A 340 4.00 3.62 0.97
CA PHE A 340 3.34 3.22 -0.27
C PHE A 340 4.33 3.00 -1.40
N ASP A 341 3.95 2.10 -2.28
CA ASP A 341 4.61 1.93 -3.58
C ASP A 341 4.12 2.98 -4.57
N ILE A 342 5.01 3.51 -5.40
CA ILE A 342 4.74 4.70 -6.19
C ILE A 342 4.93 4.46 -7.69
N TRP A 343 3.90 4.81 -8.43
CA TRP A 343 3.95 5.05 -9.87
C TRP A 343 3.94 6.58 -10.08
N ILE A 344 5.04 7.13 -10.62
CA ILE A 344 5.25 8.57 -10.76
C ILE A 344 5.16 9.02 -12.21
N ALA A 345 4.38 10.06 -12.49
CA ALA A 345 4.45 10.76 -13.78
C ALA A 345 5.48 11.90 -13.71
N ASN A 346 6.44 11.86 -14.64
CA ASN A 346 7.42 12.92 -14.81
C ASN A 346 7.97 12.91 -16.25
N TRP A 347 7.48 13.79 -17.09
CA TRP A 347 7.70 13.82 -18.53
C TRP A 347 8.83 14.77 -18.96
N GLN A 348 9.84 14.97 -18.13
CA GLN A 348 10.87 15.99 -18.36
C GLN A 348 12.08 15.52 -19.18
N SER A 349 12.19 14.23 -19.49
CA SER A 349 13.36 13.68 -20.19
C SER A 349 13.02 13.29 -21.62
N GLU A 350 13.59 13.99 -22.60
CA GLU A 350 13.47 13.61 -24.02
C GLU A 350 14.11 12.24 -24.34
N ASN A 351 15.05 11.79 -23.50
CA ASN A 351 15.77 10.53 -23.66
C ASN A 351 15.22 9.41 -22.81
N HIS A 352 14.15 9.63 -22.05
CA HIS A 352 13.57 8.66 -21.13
C HIS A 352 14.61 8.13 -20.09
N GLU A 353 15.57 8.96 -19.72
CA GLU A 353 16.55 8.66 -18.69
C GLU A 353 16.14 9.32 -17.38
N TRP A 354 16.14 8.54 -16.29
CA TRP A 354 15.91 9.09 -14.95
C TRP A 354 17.04 10.06 -14.61
N ASN A 355 16.69 11.30 -14.48
CA ASN A 355 17.63 12.39 -14.37
C ASN A 355 18.32 12.40 -12.99
N GLU A 356 19.64 12.53 -12.96
CA GLU A 356 20.44 12.71 -11.73
C GLU A 356 20.04 13.93 -10.87
N LEU A 357 19.25 14.88 -11.44
CA LEU A 357 18.71 16.04 -10.72
C LEU A 357 17.90 15.65 -9.48
N TYR A 358 17.34 14.44 -9.44
CA TYR A 358 16.52 13.99 -8.33
C TYR A 358 17.29 13.20 -7.29
N ASN A 359 18.54 12.81 -7.54
CA ASN A 359 19.43 12.03 -6.64
C ASN A 359 18.74 10.84 -5.95
N THR A 360 17.63 10.36 -6.52
CA THR A 360 16.86 9.25 -6.00
C THR A 360 16.77 8.17 -7.08
N PRO A 361 16.87 6.90 -6.71
CA PRO A 361 16.61 5.81 -7.64
C PRO A 361 15.22 5.98 -8.27
N PRO A 362 14.98 5.45 -9.48
CA PRO A 362 13.64 5.43 -10.05
C PRO A 362 12.67 4.80 -9.05
N LEU A 363 11.48 5.38 -8.92
CA LEU A 363 10.40 4.79 -8.16
C LEU A 363 9.96 3.47 -8.81
N SER A 364 9.06 2.74 -8.19
CA SER A 364 8.69 1.40 -8.66
C SER A 364 8.21 1.37 -10.10
N MET A 365 7.50 2.42 -10.51
CA MET A 365 7.10 2.62 -11.90
C MET A 365 7.15 4.11 -12.25
N TRP A 366 7.55 4.40 -13.48
CA TRP A 366 7.70 5.74 -14.01
C TRP A 366 6.94 5.90 -15.33
N GLN A 367 5.97 6.81 -15.37
CA GLN A 367 5.33 7.28 -16.61
C GLN A 367 6.20 8.38 -17.20
N VAL A 368 6.81 8.07 -18.33
CA VAL A 368 7.89 8.90 -18.90
C VAL A 368 7.42 9.91 -19.93
N THR A 369 6.28 9.65 -20.57
CA THR A 369 5.67 10.52 -21.58
C THR A 369 4.20 10.16 -21.80
N ASP A 370 3.41 11.13 -22.23
CA ASP A 370 2.01 11.01 -22.64
C ASP A 370 1.83 10.89 -24.17
N SER A 371 2.90 10.71 -24.90
CA SER A 371 2.88 10.86 -26.37
C SER A 371 3.66 9.78 -27.11
N GLN A 372 3.79 8.59 -26.50
CA GLN A 372 4.38 7.43 -27.15
C GLN A 372 3.53 6.98 -28.33
N GLN A 373 4.13 6.90 -29.51
CA GLN A 373 3.46 6.34 -30.69
C GLN A 373 3.33 4.83 -30.56
N VAL A 374 2.11 4.31 -30.73
CA VAL A 374 1.77 2.90 -30.53
C VAL A 374 0.87 2.42 -31.66
N ASP A 375 1.28 1.37 -32.35
CA ASP A 375 0.44 0.66 -33.30
C ASP A 375 -0.67 -0.11 -32.56
N GLY A 376 -1.87 -0.15 -33.12
CA GLY A 376 -3.03 -0.77 -32.48
C GLY A 376 -3.96 0.21 -31.76
N LEU A 377 -3.56 1.49 -31.67
CA LEU A 377 -4.40 2.60 -31.22
C LEU A 377 -4.77 3.49 -32.41
N GLU A 378 -6.06 3.72 -32.60
CA GLU A 378 -6.57 4.52 -33.72
C GLU A 378 -6.89 5.98 -33.32
N THR A 379 -7.06 6.25 -32.04
CA THR A 379 -7.36 7.58 -31.52
C THR A 379 -6.10 8.33 -31.10
N ASN A 380 -6.24 9.64 -30.89
CA ASN A 380 -5.17 10.53 -30.46
C ASN A 380 -3.91 10.43 -31.35
N GLY A 381 -4.08 10.05 -32.62
CA GLY A 381 -2.97 9.83 -33.56
C GLY A 381 -2.11 8.60 -33.18
N GLY A 382 -2.69 7.61 -32.52
CA GLY A 382 -1.98 6.40 -32.07
C GLY A 382 -1.08 6.62 -30.85
N LYS A 383 -1.38 7.59 -29.99
CA LYS A 383 -0.55 7.92 -28.83
C LYS A 383 -1.11 7.37 -27.55
N ALA A 384 -0.21 6.94 -26.66
CA ALA A 384 -0.49 6.51 -25.29
C ALA A 384 0.64 6.93 -24.35
N ASP A 385 0.39 6.77 -23.08
CA ASP A 385 1.33 7.00 -22.00
C ASP A 385 2.28 5.81 -21.87
N LEU A 386 3.59 6.08 -21.90
CA LEU A 386 4.63 5.07 -21.78
C LEU A 386 5.13 4.95 -20.35
N ASN A 387 5.24 3.71 -19.89
CA ASN A 387 5.67 3.38 -18.55
C ASN A 387 6.87 2.45 -18.55
N PHE A 388 7.80 2.71 -17.63
CA PHE A 388 8.89 1.82 -17.26
C PHE A 388 8.70 1.31 -15.84
N CYS A 389 8.74 0.00 -15.66
CA CYS A 389 8.62 -0.64 -14.36
C CYS A 389 9.96 -1.21 -13.92
N TYR A 390 10.31 -0.99 -12.65
CA TYR A 390 11.58 -1.36 -12.03
C TYR A 390 11.41 -2.45 -10.96
N LYS A 391 10.20 -3.00 -10.82
CA LYS A 391 9.88 -4.11 -9.91
C LYS A 391 9.23 -5.26 -10.65
N ASP A 392 9.51 -6.47 -10.20
CA ASP A 392 8.81 -7.67 -10.67
C ASP A 392 7.51 -7.84 -9.87
N TYR A 393 6.48 -7.09 -10.28
CA TYR A 393 5.18 -7.15 -9.64
C TYR A 393 4.50 -8.51 -9.80
N SER A 394 4.66 -9.16 -10.97
CA SER A 394 4.10 -10.47 -11.22
C SER A 394 4.60 -11.51 -10.20
N ALA A 395 5.91 -11.51 -9.92
CA ALA A 395 6.48 -12.37 -8.89
C ALA A 395 5.97 -12.02 -7.48
N ILE A 396 5.80 -10.75 -7.16
CA ILE A 396 5.24 -10.30 -5.87
C ILE A 396 3.81 -10.82 -5.70
N MET A 397 2.93 -10.64 -6.70
CA MET A 397 1.54 -11.07 -6.63
C MET A 397 1.41 -12.58 -6.42
N LYS A 398 2.17 -13.38 -7.17
CA LYS A 398 2.19 -14.85 -7.04
C LYS A 398 2.74 -15.30 -5.69
N LYS A 399 3.89 -14.76 -5.28
CA LYS A 399 4.53 -15.11 -4.01
C LYS A 399 3.61 -14.91 -2.81
N TRP A 400 2.84 -13.83 -2.81
CA TRP A 400 2.02 -13.45 -1.67
C TRP A 400 0.56 -13.83 -1.82
N GLY A 401 0.12 -14.33 -2.98
CA GLY A 401 -1.28 -14.66 -3.27
C GLY A 401 -2.17 -13.43 -3.29
N LEU A 402 -1.72 -12.37 -3.97
CA LEU A 402 -2.44 -11.11 -4.09
C LEU A 402 -3.11 -10.97 -5.46
N ASN A 403 -4.00 -10.00 -5.61
CA ASN A 403 -4.63 -9.65 -6.88
C ASN A 403 -5.31 -10.82 -7.59
N GLY A 404 -5.90 -11.76 -6.84
CA GLY A 404 -6.59 -12.92 -7.38
C GLY A 404 -5.68 -14.11 -7.70
N PHE A 405 -4.38 -14.04 -7.43
CA PHE A 405 -3.49 -15.19 -7.51
C PHE A 405 -3.62 -16.08 -6.28
N GLU A 406 -3.45 -17.39 -6.47
CA GLU A 406 -3.20 -18.31 -5.37
C GLU A 406 -1.76 -18.13 -4.88
N LYS A 407 -1.57 -18.22 -3.56
CA LYS A 407 -0.23 -18.12 -2.99
C LYS A 407 0.60 -19.31 -3.42
N GLU A 408 1.80 -19.08 -3.96
CA GLU A 408 2.75 -20.13 -4.23
C GLU A 408 3.16 -20.85 -2.94
N GLU A 409 2.97 -22.16 -2.88
CA GLU A 409 3.50 -22.97 -1.78
C GLU A 409 5.04 -22.94 -1.88
N GLN A 410 5.68 -22.33 -0.91
CA GLN A 410 7.13 -22.43 -0.78
C GLN A 410 7.45 -23.88 -0.40
N GLU A 411 8.07 -24.64 -1.29
CA GLU A 411 8.73 -25.89 -0.92
C GLU A 411 9.75 -25.57 0.18
N LEU A 412 9.44 -26.01 1.40
CA LEU A 412 10.42 -25.93 2.49
C LEU A 412 11.65 -26.71 2.04
N PRO A 413 12.87 -26.15 2.10
CA PRO A 413 14.07 -26.95 1.81
C PRO A 413 14.05 -28.17 2.72
N GLU A 414 14.16 -29.35 2.11
CA GLU A 414 14.32 -30.60 2.84
C GLU A 414 15.46 -30.41 3.84
N GLN A 415 15.15 -30.51 5.12
CA GLN A 415 16.16 -30.52 6.16
C GLN A 415 16.94 -31.84 6.04
N ASN A 416 18.11 -31.77 5.38
CA ASN A 416 19.10 -32.85 5.36
C ASN A 416 19.87 -32.90 6.70
#